data_21f9036aef6c2dd237575977c4738f2f
#
_entry.id   21f9036aef6c2dd237575977c4738f2f
#
_cell.length_a   1.000
_cell.length_b   1.000
_cell.length_c   1.000
_cell.angle_alpha   90.00
_cell.angle_beta   90.00
_cell.angle_gamma   90.00
#
_symmetry.space_group_name_H-M   'P 1'
#
loop_
_entity.id
_entity.type
_entity.pdbx_description
1 polymer ?
#
loop_
_entity_poly.entity_id
_entity_poly.type
_entity_poly.pdbx_seq_one_letter_code
_entity_poly.pdbx_strand_id
1 'polypeptide(L)'
;MTSSLVGSEMCIRDRPYRPTPLMFKVDGKQCFNERPVSTQQTGFVFVSQMRSWMPREIGGVLWFGNDDANMVAFTPIYCSSTVRPECYNTPGADAVNFSFKNAYWVCNMTSNMVYPRYSQMFPTLKEVRDSLDNSYFAAQPGVEAKAQELYAQNPQAAVKYLNDYGIEKAQQMLARWQQLFQFMVVKYNDMIIKPTRKDGSFEKTPYGLGATPVRPGYPEKYAKELIKQTGDKFLVPETK
;
A
#
# COMPACT_ATOMS: atom_id res chain seq x y z
N MET A 1 -23.29 -7.03 -17.15
CA MET A 1 -22.13 -6.13 -16.87
C MET A 1 -22.18 -5.45 -15.51
N THR A 2 -23.19 -5.64 -14.72
CA THR A 2 -23.44 -4.83 -13.53
C THR A 2 -23.28 -5.56 -12.19
N SER A 3 -23.47 -6.86 -12.15
CA SER A 3 -23.41 -7.60 -10.87
C SER A 3 -21.99 -7.83 -10.36
N SER A 4 -21.03 -8.05 -11.24
CA SER A 4 -19.61 -8.18 -10.89
C SER A 4 -19.01 -6.85 -10.47
N LEU A 5 -19.39 -5.76 -11.11
CA LEU A 5 -19.02 -4.40 -10.73
C LEU A 5 -19.64 -3.97 -9.39
N VAL A 6 -20.86 -4.39 -9.11
CA VAL A 6 -21.53 -4.08 -7.83
C VAL A 6 -20.87 -4.80 -6.67
N GLY A 7 -20.45 -6.04 -6.84
CA GLY A 7 -19.65 -6.76 -5.82
C GLY A 7 -18.28 -6.15 -5.61
N SER A 8 -17.59 -5.77 -6.70
CA SER A 8 -16.31 -5.08 -6.63
C SER A 8 -16.43 -3.64 -6.12
N GLU A 9 -17.51 -2.93 -6.44
CA GLU A 9 -17.79 -1.60 -5.90
C GLU A 9 -18.08 -1.62 -4.40
N MET A 10 -18.78 -2.60 -3.88
CA MET A 10 -18.95 -2.75 -2.43
C MET A 10 -17.60 -3.02 -1.74
N CYS A 11 -16.77 -3.88 -2.31
CA CYS A 11 -15.42 -4.11 -1.82
C CYS A 11 -14.53 -2.87 -1.95
N ILE A 12 -14.66 -2.11 -3.03
CA ILE A 12 -13.88 -0.89 -3.28
C ILE A 12 -14.37 0.29 -2.42
N ARG A 13 -15.68 0.45 -2.25
CA ARG A 13 -16.26 1.55 -1.47
C ARG A 13 -16.07 1.39 0.02
N ASP A 14 -16.29 0.19 0.52
CA ASP A 14 -16.29 -0.05 1.96
C ASP A 14 -14.97 -0.63 2.45
N ARG A 15 -14.44 -1.62 1.76
CA ARG A 15 -13.15 -2.28 2.07
C ARG A 15 -12.78 -3.20 0.92
N PRO A 16 -11.63 -3.02 0.25
CA PRO A 16 -11.20 -3.90 -0.82
C PRO A 16 -10.69 -5.25 -0.32
N TYR A 17 -10.90 -5.58 0.94
CA TYR A 17 -10.50 -6.88 1.46
C TYR A 17 -11.69 -7.82 1.52
N ARG A 18 -11.39 -9.07 1.54
CA ARG A 18 -12.30 -10.16 1.49
C ARG A 18 -12.31 -10.92 2.80
N PRO A 19 -13.45 -11.00 3.50
CA PRO A 19 -13.54 -11.81 4.69
C PRO A 19 -13.35 -13.31 4.34
N THR A 20 -12.71 -14.01 5.23
CA THR A 20 -12.64 -15.48 5.20
C THR A 20 -13.70 -16.08 6.14
N PRO A 21 -14.18 -17.27 5.86
CA PRO A 21 -13.85 -18.15 4.72
C PRO A 21 -14.43 -17.65 3.40
N LEU A 22 -13.77 -18.04 2.29
CA LEU A 22 -14.23 -17.70 0.94
C LEU A 22 -15.51 -18.42 0.58
N MET A 23 -15.70 -19.61 1.11
CA MET A 23 -16.93 -20.44 0.96
C MET A 23 -17.59 -20.56 2.33
N PHE A 24 -18.89 -20.32 2.37
CA PHE A 24 -19.69 -20.38 3.60
C PHE A 24 -21.12 -20.82 3.27
N LYS A 25 -21.90 -21.22 4.28
CA LYS A 25 -23.29 -21.62 4.13
C LYS A 25 -24.21 -20.65 4.85
N VAL A 26 -25.32 -20.31 4.20
CA VAL A 26 -26.41 -19.52 4.78
C VAL A 26 -27.73 -20.22 4.42
N ASP A 27 -28.55 -20.52 5.39
CA ASP A 27 -29.85 -21.20 5.22
C ASP A 27 -29.76 -22.47 4.35
N GLY A 28 -28.70 -23.27 4.57
CA GLY A 28 -28.42 -24.49 3.83
C GLY A 28 -27.84 -24.29 2.42
N LYS A 29 -27.77 -23.07 1.92
CA LYS A 29 -27.23 -22.75 0.59
C LYS A 29 -25.74 -22.49 0.68
N GLN A 30 -24.98 -23.07 -0.26
CA GLN A 30 -23.55 -22.79 -0.41
C GLN A 30 -23.36 -21.42 -1.05
N CYS A 31 -22.61 -20.56 -0.39
CA CYS A 31 -22.25 -19.22 -0.85
C CYS A 31 -20.75 -19.14 -1.12
N PHE A 32 -20.39 -18.29 -2.06
CA PHE A 32 -19.00 -18.02 -2.43
C PHE A 32 -18.75 -16.52 -2.47
N ASN A 33 -17.63 -16.10 -1.89
CA ASN A 33 -17.19 -14.71 -1.89
C ASN A 33 -16.08 -14.52 -2.92
N GLU A 34 -16.30 -13.67 -3.93
CA GLU A 34 -15.35 -13.44 -5.02
C GLU A 34 -14.05 -12.81 -4.53
N ARG A 35 -12.94 -13.09 -5.20
CA ARG A 35 -11.64 -12.47 -4.93
C ARG A 35 -11.46 -11.18 -5.73
N PRO A 36 -11.21 -10.04 -5.09
CA PRO A 36 -10.70 -8.86 -5.79
C PRO A 36 -9.28 -9.11 -6.32
N VAL A 37 -8.85 -8.33 -7.30
CA VAL A 37 -7.48 -8.37 -7.84
C VAL A 37 -6.47 -8.01 -6.76
N SER A 38 -6.80 -7.02 -5.93
CA SER A 38 -6.00 -6.57 -4.79
C SER A 38 -6.57 -7.18 -3.51
N THR A 39 -5.74 -7.81 -2.71
CA THR A 39 -6.14 -8.49 -1.48
C THR A 39 -4.98 -8.59 -0.50
N GLN A 40 -5.29 -8.61 0.80
CA GLN A 40 -4.31 -8.71 1.88
C GLN A 40 -3.43 -9.97 1.85
N GLN A 41 -3.78 -10.99 1.08
CA GLN A 41 -2.98 -12.20 0.90
C GLN A 41 -2.07 -12.15 -0.34
N THR A 42 -2.05 -11.05 -1.07
CA THR A 42 -1.17 -10.89 -2.23
C THR A 42 0.29 -10.91 -1.77
N GLY A 43 1.12 -11.74 -2.36
CA GLY A 43 2.54 -11.81 -2.01
C GLY A 43 3.38 -10.75 -2.75
N PHE A 44 3.07 -10.54 -4.01
CA PHE A 44 3.74 -9.55 -4.86
C PHE A 44 2.88 -9.21 -6.07
N VAL A 45 3.23 -8.12 -6.72
CA VAL A 45 2.61 -7.66 -7.96
C VAL A 45 3.69 -7.09 -8.87
N PHE A 46 3.50 -7.21 -10.18
CA PHE A 46 4.38 -6.56 -11.14
C PHE A 46 3.64 -6.14 -12.41
N VAL A 47 4.22 -5.15 -13.07
CA VAL A 47 3.85 -4.75 -14.44
C VAL A 47 5.11 -4.79 -15.29
N SER A 48 5.07 -5.51 -16.41
CA SER A 48 6.18 -5.58 -17.36
C SER A 48 6.03 -4.52 -18.44
N GLN A 49 7.08 -3.72 -18.64
CA GLN A 49 7.18 -2.77 -19.73
C GLN A 49 8.32 -3.22 -20.67
N MET A 50 7.95 -3.65 -21.86
CA MET A 50 8.90 -4.20 -22.84
C MET A 50 8.92 -3.33 -24.10
N ARG A 51 10.11 -2.90 -24.55
CA ARG A 51 10.29 -1.97 -25.67
C ARG A 51 11.32 -2.51 -26.64
N SER A 52 10.85 -3.00 -27.79
CA SER A 52 11.67 -3.65 -28.81
C SER A 52 12.59 -2.68 -29.57
N TRP A 53 12.35 -1.37 -29.48
CA TRP A 53 13.14 -0.33 -30.15
C TRP A 53 14.35 0.13 -29.33
N MET A 54 14.55 -0.41 -28.15
CA MET A 54 15.70 -0.13 -27.28
C MET A 54 16.66 -1.33 -27.24
N PRO A 55 17.93 -1.10 -26.86
CA PRO A 55 18.82 -2.21 -26.54
C PRO A 55 18.17 -3.15 -25.51
N ARG A 56 18.39 -4.45 -25.68
CA ARG A 56 17.78 -5.49 -24.82
C ARG A 56 18.05 -5.26 -23.34
N GLU A 57 19.22 -4.76 -23.02
CA GLU A 57 19.67 -4.48 -21.66
C GLU A 57 18.92 -3.33 -20.97
N ILE A 58 18.30 -2.44 -21.77
CA ILE A 58 17.61 -1.24 -21.30
C ILE A 58 16.09 -1.35 -21.50
N GLY A 59 15.66 -2.01 -22.58
CA GLY A 59 14.28 -1.99 -23.08
C GLY A 59 13.25 -2.68 -22.19
N GLY A 60 13.69 -3.54 -21.26
CA GLY A 60 12.81 -4.29 -20.37
C GLY A 60 12.85 -3.75 -18.93
N VAL A 61 11.70 -3.36 -18.39
CA VAL A 61 11.53 -2.96 -17.00
C VAL A 61 10.43 -3.78 -16.37
N LEU A 62 10.71 -4.32 -15.20
CA LEU A 62 9.75 -4.93 -14.29
C LEU A 62 9.46 -3.91 -13.20
N TRP A 63 8.26 -3.34 -13.22
CA TRP A 63 7.74 -2.52 -12.14
C TRP A 63 7.23 -3.45 -11.05
N PHE A 64 7.96 -3.56 -9.96
CA PHE A 64 7.76 -4.60 -8.95
C PHE A 64 7.35 -4.02 -7.59
N GLY A 65 6.35 -4.64 -6.96
CA GLY A 65 5.92 -4.36 -5.60
C GLY A 65 5.69 -5.63 -4.79
N ASN A 66 6.04 -5.61 -3.53
CA ASN A 66 5.64 -6.64 -2.57
C ASN A 66 4.29 -6.32 -1.97
N ASP A 67 3.48 -7.35 -1.72
CA ASP A 67 2.18 -7.26 -1.07
C ASP A 67 1.06 -6.77 -2.01
N ASP A 68 0.06 -6.12 -1.48
CA ASP A 68 -1.19 -5.73 -2.12
C ASP A 68 -1.03 -4.74 -3.27
N ALA A 69 -1.49 -5.11 -4.45
CA ALA A 69 -1.36 -4.30 -5.68
C ALA A 69 -1.91 -2.87 -5.57
N ASN A 70 -2.90 -2.65 -4.70
CA ASN A 70 -3.51 -1.35 -4.47
C ASN A 70 -2.72 -0.49 -3.47
N MET A 71 -1.86 -1.08 -2.66
CA MET A 71 -1.24 -0.44 -1.52
C MET A 71 0.29 -0.46 -1.53
N VAL A 72 0.92 -0.75 -2.66
CA VAL A 72 2.38 -0.73 -2.80
C VAL A 72 2.83 0.23 -3.88
N ALA A 73 4.06 0.76 -3.76
CA ALA A 73 4.72 1.50 -4.82
C ALA A 73 5.51 0.53 -5.71
N PHE A 74 5.52 0.80 -7.01
CA PHE A 74 6.16 -0.03 -8.01
C PHE A 74 7.59 0.43 -8.27
N THR A 75 8.57 -0.32 -7.76
CA THR A 75 9.99 0.00 -7.99
C THR A 75 10.48 -0.54 -9.34
N PRO A 76 11.29 0.24 -10.08
CA PRO A 76 11.80 -0.18 -11.37
C PRO A 76 12.95 -1.19 -11.22
N ILE A 77 12.77 -2.38 -11.76
CA ILE A 77 13.83 -3.40 -11.88
C ILE A 77 14.03 -3.68 -13.37
N TYR A 78 15.19 -3.33 -13.89
CA TYR A 78 15.50 -3.61 -15.29
C TYR A 78 15.76 -5.11 -15.49
N CYS A 79 15.26 -5.67 -16.59
CA CYS A 79 15.35 -7.11 -16.86
C CYS A 79 16.80 -7.61 -17.04
N SER A 80 17.75 -6.72 -17.28
CA SER A 80 19.19 -7.00 -17.33
C SER A 80 19.85 -7.03 -15.95
N SER A 81 19.13 -6.72 -14.87
CA SER A 81 19.70 -6.68 -13.51
C SER A 81 20.21 -8.05 -13.10
N THR A 82 21.43 -8.07 -12.57
CA THR A 82 22.13 -9.29 -12.11
C THR A 82 22.13 -9.42 -10.58
N VAL A 83 21.80 -8.35 -9.88
CA VAL A 83 21.74 -8.30 -8.42
C VAL A 83 20.36 -7.87 -7.97
N ARG A 84 19.77 -8.57 -7.03
CA ARG A 84 18.49 -8.25 -6.41
C ARG A 84 18.68 -7.23 -5.29
N PRO A 85 17.76 -6.27 -5.11
CA PRO A 85 17.71 -5.46 -3.89
C PRO A 85 17.61 -6.33 -2.64
N GLU A 86 18.44 -6.06 -1.63
CA GLU A 86 18.46 -6.85 -0.39
C GLU A 86 17.10 -6.87 0.32
N CYS A 87 16.36 -5.77 0.25
CA CYS A 87 15.03 -5.68 0.86
C CYS A 87 14.01 -6.66 0.28
N TYR A 88 14.22 -7.18 -0.92
CA TYR A 88 13.38 -8.22 -1.55
C TYR A 88 13.89 -9.64 -1.29
N ASN A 89 15.03 -9.79 -0.67
CA ASN A 89 15.62 -11.07 -0.32
C ASN A 89 16.48 -10.95 0.96
N THR A 90 15.89 -10.38 2.01
CA THR A 90 16.58 -10.13 3.28
C THR A 90 16.97 -11.44 3.94
N PRO A 91 18.27 -11.67 4.25
CA PRO A 91 18.70 -12.86 4.95
C PRO A 91 17.97 -13.03 6.29
N GLY A 92 17.50 -14.24 6.56
CA GLY A 92 16.80 -14.59 7.80
C GLY A 92 15.36 -14.09 7.90
N ALA A 93 14.83 -13.44 6.87
CA ALA A 93 13.41 -13.07 6.80
C ALA A 93 12.68 -14.04 5.86
N ASP A 94 11.60 -14.63 6.34
CA ASP A 94 10.72 -15.54 5.60
C ASP A 94 9.26 -15.40 6.08
N ALA A 95 8.40 -16.34 5.73
CA ALA A 95 6.98 -16.30 6.09
C ALA A 95 6.71 -16.36 7.62
N VAL A 96 7.66 -16.76 8.43
CA VAL A 96 7.54 -16.91 9.89
C VAL A 96 8.61 -16.11 10.66
N ASN A 97 9.55 -15.51 9.96
CA ASN A 97 10.62 -14.69 10.55
C ASN A 97 10.50 -13.24 10.06
N PHE A 98 10.05 -12.37 10.96
CA PHE A 98 9.84 -10.95 10.67
C PHE A 98 11.15 -10.17 10.58
N SER A 99 11.22 -9.20 9.68
CA SER A 99 12.29 -8.20 9.63
C SER A 99 11.81 -6.88 9.06
N PHE A 100 12.12 -5.77 9.75
CA PHE A 100 11.91 -4.43 9.20
C PHE A 100 12.78 -4.11 7.97
N LYS A 101 13.82 -4.88 7.71
CA LYS A 101 14.64 -4.74 6.49
C LYS A 101 14.02 -5.42 5.28
N ASN A 102 12.99 -6.22 5.47
CA ASN A 102 12.30 -6.94 4.42
C ASN A 102 11.09 -6.15 3.92
N ALA A 103 11.04 -5.88 2.62
CA ALA A 103 9.99 -5.08 2.00
C ALA A 103 8.61 -5.72 2.13
N TYR A 104 8.50 -7.05 1.96
CA TYR A 104 7.23 -7.74 2.13
C TYR A 104 6.63 -7.47 3.52
N TRP A 105 7.40 -7.67 4.59
CA TRP A 105 6.88 -7.48 5.94
C TRP A 105 6.43 -6.06 6.22
N VAL A 106 7.20 -5.07 5.78
CA VAL A 106 6.85 -3.66 5.99
C VAL A 106 5.62 -3.27 5.17
N CYS A 107 5.53 -3.71 3.91
CA CYS A 107 4.36 -3.45 3.05
C CYS A 107 3.12 -4.17 3.61
N ASN A 108 3.23 -5.46 3.91
CA ASN A 108 2.12 -6.27 4.41
C ASN A 108 1.57 -5.76 5.76
N MET A 109 2.45 -5.40 6.68
CA MET A 109 2.04 -4.81 7.95
C MET A 109 1.31 -3.48 7.75
N THR A 110 1.78 -2.65 6.82
CA THR A 110 1.16 -1.37 6.50
C THR A 110 -0.21 -1.56 5.86
N SER A 111 -0.34 -2.43 4.87
CA SER A 111 -1.62 -2.71 4.22
C SER A 111 -2.64 -3.31 5.17
N ASN A 112 -2.23 -4.29 5.99
CA ASN A 112 -3.11 -4.90 6.99
C ASN A 112 -3.57 -3.91 8.07
N MET A 113 -2.77 -2.89 8.39
CA MET A 113 -3.19 -1.79 9.25
C MET A 113 -4.25 -0.89 8.58
N VAL A 114 -4.18 -0.70 7.26
CA VAL A 114 -5.13 0.12 6.49
C VAL A 114 -6.50 -0.55 6.35
N TYR A 115 -6.54 -1.86 6.11
CA TYR A 115 -7.77 -2.58 5.80
C TYR A 115 -8.92 -2.36 6.80
N PRO A 116 -8.73 -2.44 8.11
CA PRO A 116 -9.83 -2.25 9.06
C PRO A 116 -10.43 -0.85 9.04
N ARG A 117 -9.70 0.15 8.55
CA ARG A 117 -10.10 1.57 8.51
C ARG A 117 -9.80 2.20 7.14
N TYR A 118 -10.09 1.47 6.09
CA TYR A 118 -9.68 1.78 4.72
C TYR A 118 -10.00 3.21 4.30
N SER A 119 -11.24 3.66 4.45
CA SER A 119 -11.68 5.00 4.05
C SER A 119 -10.94 6.15 4.76
N GLN A 120 -10.40 5.89 5.95
CA GLN A 120 -9.68 6.89 6.74
C GLN A 120 -8.17 6.85 6.49
N MET A 121 -7.60 5.66 6.31
CA MET A 121 -6.16 5.46 6.27
C MET A 121 -5.60 5.36 4.85
N PHE A 122 -6.37 4.81 3.91
CA PHE A 122 -5.92 4.65 2.52
C PHE A 122 -5.52 5.97 1.83
N PRO A 123 -6.22 7.11 2.02
CA PRO A 123 -5.77 8.38 1.45
C PRO A 123 -4.35 8.76 1.83
N THR A 124 -3.95 8.52 3.09
CA THR A 124 -2.59 8.80 3.57
C THR A 124 -1.55 7.86 2.92
N LEU A 125 -1.86 6.58 2.80
CA LEU A 125 -1.01 5.62 2.10
C LEU A 125 -0.89 5.98 0.61
N LYS A 126 -2.03 6.27 -0.03
CA LYS A 126 -2.12 6.60 -1.45
C LYS A 126 -1.24 7.80 -1.81
N GLU A 127 -1.22 8.83 -0.98
CA GLU A 127 -0.39 10.02 -1.19
C GLU A 127 1.10 9.65 -1.27
N VAL A 128 1.58 8.83 -0.35
CA VAL A 128 2.98 8.37 -0.34
C VAL A 128 3.29 7.45 -1.52
N ARG A 129 2.39 6.51 -1.82
CA ARG A 129 2.50 5.61 -2.96
C ARG A 129 2.60 6.39 -4.26
N ASP A 130 1.63 7.26 -4.52
CA ASP A 130 1.55 8.02 -5.77
C ASP A 130 2.76 8.96 -5.91
N SER A 131 3.26 9.53 -4.81
CA SER A 131 4.46 10.37 -4.81
C SER A 131 5.69 9.58 -5.29
N LEU A 132 5.88 8.36 -4.81
CA LEU A 132 6.98 7.49 -5.23
C LEU A 132 6.83 7.05 -6.68
N ASP A 133 5.67 6.51 -7.05
CA ASP A 133 5.39 6.05 -8.41
C ASP A 133 5.61 7.18 -9.43
N ASN A 134 5.04 8.35 -9.18
CA ASN A 134 5.21 9.51 -10.05
C ASN A 134 6.69 9.94 -10.15
N SER A 135 7.44 9.88 -9.05
CA SER A 135 8.87 10.22 -9.07
C SER A 135 9.69 9.24 -9.92
N TYR A 136 9.36 7.96 -9.85
CA TYR A 136 10.05 6.92 -10.63
C TYR A 136 9.70 7.01 -12.11
N PHE A 137 8.43 7.23 -12.46
CA PHE A 137 8.01 7.42 -13.86
C PHE A 137 8.60 8.69 -14.46
N ALA A 138 8.65 9.78 -13.71
CA ALA A 138 9.26 11.02 -14.18
C ALA A 138 10.78 10.91 -14.39
N ALA A 139 11.45 10.09 -13.58
CA ALA A 139 12.89 9.89 -13.71
C ALA A 139 13.27 8.94 -14.87
N GLN A 140 12.37 8.02 -15.26
CA GLN A 140 12.65 6.96 -16.22
C GLN A 140 13.30 7.43 -17.52
N PRO A 141 12.80 8.47 -18.23
CA PRO A 141 13.40 8.92 -19.49
C PRO A 141 14.87 9.35 -19.33
N GLY A 142 15.17 10.06 -18.25
CA GLY A 142 16.55 10.51 -17.98
C GLY A 142 17.50 9.37 -17.62
N VAL A 143 17.00 8.42 -16.82
CA VAL A 143 17.76 7.20 -16.48
C VAL A 143 18.08 6.39 -17.72
N GLU A 144 17.11 6.20 -18.60
CA GLU A 144 17.29 5.42 -19.81
C GLU A 144 18.17 6.12 -20.85
N ALA A 145 18.07 7.44 -20.98
CA ALA A 145 18.99 8.21 -21.83
C ALA A 145 20.44 8.04 -21.34
N LYS A 146 20.67 8.12 -20.03
CA LYS A 146 22.01 7.88 -19.46
C LYS A 146 22.48 6.45 -19.67
N ALA A 147 21.58 5.48 -19.51
CA ALA A 147 21.91 4.08 -19.78
C ALA A 147 22.29 3.84 -21.25
N GLN A 148 21.62 4.49 -22.22
CA GLN A 148 21.96 4.41 -23.65
C GLN A 148 23.34 5.03 -23.96
N GLU A 149 23.68 6.16 -23.35
CA GLU A 149 25.03 6.75 -23.45
C GLU A 149 26.12 5.77 -22.97
N LEU A 150 25.88 5.17 -21.81
CA LEU A 150 26.81 4.18 -21.24
C LEU A 150 26.88 2.92 -22.10
N TYR A 151 25.72 2.47 -22.64
CA TYR A 151 25.65 1.28 -23.48
C TYR A 151 26.47 1.44 -24.76
N ALA A 152 26.45 2.62 -25.40
CA ALA A 152 27.23 2.89 -26.60
C ALA A 152 28.74 2.80 -26.35
N GLN A 153 29.19 3.02 -25.11
CA GLN A 153 30.59 2.89 -24.72
C GLN A 153 30.94 1.48 -24.21
N ASN A 154 30.09 0.97 -23.32
CA ASN A 154 30.23 -0.33 -22.68
C ASN A 154 28.87 -0.84 -22.19
N PRO A 155 28.30 -1.90 -22.80
CA PRO A 155 27.03 -2.48 -22.38
C PRO A 155 26.98 -2.89 -20.90
N GLN A 156 28.08 -3.37 -20.34
CA GLN A 156 28.14 -3.76 -18.93
C GLN A 156 28.07 -2.56 -17.97
N ALA A 157 28.56 -1.41 -18.39
CA ALA A 157 28.42 -0.18 -17.61
C ALA A 157 26.95 0.29 -17.55
N ALA A 158 26.20 0.14 -18.62
CA ALA A 158 24.76 0.40 -18.63
C ALA A 158 24.01 -0.56 -17.70
N VAL A 159 24.29 -1.86 -17.76
CA VAL A 159 23.69 -2.87 -16.88
C VAL A 159 23.98 -2.55 -15.42
N LYS A 160 25.24 -2.23 -15.09
CA LYS A 160 25.62 -1.85 -13.73
C LYS A 160 24.85 -0.61 -13.26
N TYR A 161 24.78 0.43 -14.07
CA TYR A 161 24.07 1.66 -13.74
C TYR A 161 22.57 1.42 -13.46
N LEU A 162 21.91 0.65 -14.32
CA LEU A 162 20.49 0.31 -14.16
C LEU A 162 20.25 -0.57 -12.94
N ASN A 163 21.18 -1.48 -12.64
CA ASN A 163 21.14 -2.31 -11.46
C ASN A 163 21.25 -1.48 -10.16
N ASP A 164 22.24 -0.59 -10.11
CA ASP A 164 22.45 0.30 -8.96
C ASP A 164 21.24 1.22 -8.76
N TYR A 165 20.66 1.74 -9.84
CA TYR A 165 19.42 2.53 -9.81
C TYR A 165 18.25 1.73 -9.22
N GLY A 166 18.00 0.52 -9.68
CA GLY A 166 16.93 -0.33 -9.16
C GLY A 166 17.09 -0.64 -7.67
N ILE A 167 18.32 -0.92 -7.23
CA ILE A 167 18.66 -1.14 -5.81
C ILE A 167 18.37 0.11 -4.99
N GLU A 168 18.82 1.28 -5.45
CA GLU A 168 18.58 2.57 -4.78
C GLU A 168 17.08 2.84 -4.60
N LYS A 169 16.29 2.63 -5.68
CA LYS A 169 14.83 2.90 -5.62
C LYS A 169 14.08 1.92 -4.72
N ALA A 170 14.49 0.67 -4.68
CA ALA A 170 13.93 -0.29 -3.74
C ALA A 170 14.25 0.06 -2.28
N GLN A 171 15.46 0.51 -1.99
CA GLN A 171 15.84 0.98 -0.65
C GLN A 171 15.09 2.26 -0.26
N GLN A 172 14.94 3.20 -1.19
CA GLN A 172 14.17 4.42 -0.99
C GLN A 172 12.69 4.09 -0.68
N MET A 173 12.10 3.19 -1.43
CA MET A 173 10.74 2.71 -1.18
C MET A 173 10.63 2.12 0.22
N LEU A 174 11.50 1.19 0.60
CA LEU A 174 11.47 0.57 1.93
C LEU A 174 11.56 1.61 3.05
N ALA A 175 12.52 2.54 2.97
CA ALA A 175 12.70 3.60 3.97
C ALA A 175 11.45 4.48 4.07
N ARG A 176 10.84 4.81 2.93
CA ARG A 176 9.62 5.62 2.89
C ARG A 176 8.41 4.88 3.45
N TRP A 177 8.32 3.58 3.22
CA TRP A 177 7.25 2.73 3.79
C TRP A 177 7.40 2.55 5.31
N GLN A 178 8.61 2.42 5.82
CA GLN A 178 8.87 2.41 7.27
C GLN A 178 8.43 3.71 7.94
N GLN A 179 8.75 4.85 7.32
CA GLN A 179 8.30 6.16 7.80
C GLN A 179 6.76 6.29 7.76
N LEU A 180 6.15 5.83 6.66
CA LEU A 180 4.69 5.82 6.52
C LEU A 180 4.04 4.99 7.62
N PHE A 181 4.54 3.77 7.85
CA PHE A 181 4.01 2.90 8.90
C PHE A 181 4.06 3.60 10.27
N GLN A 182 5.22 4.14 10.64
CA GLN A 182 5.39 4.87 11.91
C GLN A 182 4.46 6.08 12.01
N PHE A 183 4.34 6.85 10.94
CA PHE A 183 3.43 7.98 10.87
C PHE A 183 1.97 7.56 11.06
N MET A 184 1.55 6.47 10.40
CA MET A 184 0.20 5.96 10.51
C MET A 184 -0.10 5.40 11.91
N VAL A 185 0.86 4.74 12.55
CA VAL A 185 0.72 4.33 13.97
C VAL A 185 0.44 5.54 14.83
N VAL A 186 1.20 6.61 14.70
CA VAL A 186 0.96 7.83 15.49
C VAL A 186 -0.37 8.48 15.16
N LYS A 187 -0.72 8.58 13.87
CA LYS A 187 -1.92 9.30 13.41
C LYS A 187 -3.22 8.60 13.75
N TYR A 188 -3.24 7.27 13.65
CA TYR A 188 -4.49 6.50 13.63
C TYR A 188 -4.66 5.50 14.77
N ASN A 189 -3.68 5.35 15.66
CA ASN A 189 -3.81 4.42 16.78
C ASN A 189 -4.99 4.81 17.69
N ASP A 190 -5.48 3.87 18.50
CA ASP A 190 -6.57 4.06 19.46
C ASP A 190 -7.91 4.47 18.80
N MET A 191 -8.13 4.10 17.53
CA MET A 191 -9.35 4.40 16.77
C MET A 191 -9.68 5.89 16.64
N ILE A 192 -8.70 6.75 16.80
CA ILE A 192 -8.79 8.21 16.63
C ILE A 192 -8.01 8.66 15.39
N ILE A 193 -8.13 9.94 15.04
CA ILE A 193 -7.31 10.60 14.02
C ILE A 193 -6.66 11.82 14.66
N LYS A 194 -5.34 11.79 14.80
CA LYS A 194 -4.60 12.96 15.27
C LYS A 194 -4.43 13.94 14.11
N PRO A 195 -4.82 15.22 14.30
CA PRO A 195 -4.78 16.21 13.22
C PRO A 195 -3.35 16.52 12.82
N THR A 196 -3.19 16.78 11.51
CA THR A 196 -1.91 17.16 10.90
C THR A 196 -2.06 18.46 10.13
N ARG A 197 -1.01 19.28 10.10
CA ARG A 197 -0.91 20.47 9.28
C ARG A 197 -0.70 20.10 7.81
N LYS A 198 -0.74 21.10 6.93
CA LYS A 198 -0.51 20.93 5.48
C LYS A 198 0.88 20.38 5.15
N ASP A 199 1.87 20.63 5.98
CA ASP A 199 3.24 20.13 5.85
C ASP A 199 3.42 18.69 6.36
N GLY A 200 2.36 18.05 6.83
CA GLY A 200 2.36 16.70 7.38
C GLY A 200 2.76 16.61 8.86
N SER A 201 3.20 17.70 9.49
CA SER A 201 3.51 17.71 10.92
C SER A 201 2.25 17.60 11.77
N PHE A 202 2.35 16.97 12.94
CA PHE A 202 1.21 16.88 13.86
C PHE A 202 0.91 18.23 14.51
N GLU A 203 -0.38 18.55 14.62
CA GLU A 203 -0.82 19.71 15.38
C GLU A 203 -0.54 19.49 16.87
N LYS A 204 -0.10 20.55 17.51
CA LYS A 204 0.21 20.57 18.95
C LYS A 204 -0.54 21.68 19.67
N THR A 205 -0.86 21.43 20.92
CA THR A 205 -1.34 22.45 21.86
C THR A 205 -0.21 23.45 22.16
N PRO A 206 -0.51 24.65 22.71
CA PRO A 206 0.52 25.57 23.16
C PRO A 206 1.52 24.99 24.17
N TYR A 207 1.15 23.93 24.85
CA TYR A 207 2.01 23.22 25.82
C TYR A 207 2.84 22.09 25.19
N GLY A 208 2.86 21.96 23.86
CA GLY A 208 3.64 20.95 23.13
C GLY A 208 3.02 19.56 23.07
N LEU A 209 1.84 19.36 23.66
CA LEU A 209 1.09 18.10 23.56
C LEU A 209 0.36 18.03 22.21
N GLY A 210 -0.04 16.83 21.81
CA GLY A 210 -0.88 16.66 20.62
C GLY A 210 -2.22 17.39 20.79
N ALA A 211 -2.69 18.00 19.69
CA ALA A 211 -4.02 18.61 19.67
C ALA A 211 -5.13 17.54 19.88
N THR A 212 -6.32 18.01 20.24
CA THR A 212 -7.47 17.13 20.45
C THR A 212 -7.74 16.25 19.23
N PRO A 213 -7.73 14.92 19.38
CA PRO A 213 -7.93 14.03 18.23
C PRO A 213 -9.39 14.03 17.78
N VAL A 214 -9.57 13.81 16.48
CA VAL A 214 -10.90 13.54 15.91
C VAL A 214 -11.27 12.08 16.21
N ARG A 215 -12.51 11.88 16.64
CA ARG A 215 -13.11 10.55 16.79
C ARG A 215 -14.11 10.35 15.66
N PRO A 216 -13.77 9.62 14.60
CA PRO A 216 -14.71 9.34 13.52
C PRO A 216 -15.86 8.51 14.07
N GLY A 217 -17.08 8.98 13.87
CA GLY A 217 -18.29 8.24 14.21
C GLY A 217 -18.57 7.12 13.22
N TYR A 218 -19.53 6.30 13.54
CA TYR A 218 -20.08 5.35 12.59
C TYR A 218 -21.04 6.04 11.61
N PRO A 219 -21.21 5.51 10.39
CA PRO A 219 -22.22 6.00 9.47
C PRO A 219 -23.62 5.95 10.10
N GLU A 220 -24.47 6.92 9.79
CA GLU A 220 -25.84 7.01 10.31
C GLU A 220 -26.66 5.72 10.09
N LYS A 221 -26.46 5.08 8.94
CA LYS A 221 -27.08 3.77 8.63
C LYS A 221 -26.73 2.70 9.66
N TYR A 222 -25.48 2.64 10.10
CA TYR A 222 -25.04 1.69 11.13
C TYR A 222 -25.65 2.06 12.49
N ALA A 223 -25.65 3.35 12.85
CA ALA A 223 -26.26 3.81 14.11
C ALA A 223 -27.76 3.47 14.16
N LYS A 224 -28.51 3.67 13.07
CA LYS A 224 -29.93 3.29 12.97
C LYS A 224 -30.12 1.78 13.16
N GLU A 225 -29.29 0.96 12.53
CA GLU A 225 -29.38 -0.51 12.69
C GLU A 225 -29.04 -0.94 14.11
N LEU A 226 -28.05 -0.32 14.73
CA LEU A 226 -27.68 -0.58 16.11
C LEU A 226 -28.84 -0.29 17.08
N ILE A 227 -29.48 0.87 16.94
CA ILE A 227 -30.65 1.23 17.78
C ILE A 227 -31.82 0.28 17.52
N LYS A 228 -32.07 -0.09 16.28
CA LYS A 228 -33.12 -1.06 15.94
C LYS A 228 -32.91 -2.41 16.63
N GLN A 229 -31.65 -2.87 16.76
CA GLN A 229 -31.32 -4.14 17.40
C GLN A 229 -31.28 -4.08 18.92
N THR A 230 -30.99 -2.91 19.49
CA THR A 230 -30.72 -2.74 20.93
C THR A 230 -31.79 -1.95 21.69
N GLY A 231 -32.75 -1.37 20.97
CA GLY A 231 -33.80 -0.51 21.59
C GLY A 231 -33.19 0.69 22.34
N ASP A 232 -33.69 0.95 23.49
CA ASP A 232 -33.34 2.15 24.30
C ASP A 232 -31.99 2.05 25.01
N LYS A 233 -31.25 0.97 24.83
CA LYS A 233 -29.98 0.71 25.55
C LYS A 233 -28.98 1.87 25.49
N PHE A 234 -28.97 2.60 24.40
CA PHE A 234 -28.00 3.68 24.14
C PHE A 234 -28.63 5.08 24.21
N LEU A 235 -29.90 5.20 24.65
CA LEU A 235 -30.50 6.49 24.87
C LEU A 235 -29.86 7.16 26.11
N VAL A 236 -29.56 8.43 25.96
CA VAL A 236 -29.10 9.24 27.11
C VAL A 236 -30.28 9.43 28.05
N PRO A 237 -30.13 9.08 29.33
CA PRO A 237 -31.18 9.34 30.31
C PRO A 237 -31.52 10.86 30.37
N GLU A 238 -32.80 11.18 30.38
CA GLU A 238 -33.22 12.57 30.61
C GLU A 238 -32.72 13.00 31.99
N THR A 239 -31.86 14.00 32.01
CA THR A 239 -31.49 14.68 33.27
C THR A 239 -32.68 15.46 33.75
N LYS A 240 -33.28 15.03 34.86
CA LYS A 240 -34.30 15.80 35.59
C LYS A 240 -33.69 17.05 36.23
#